data_cc7804b0aba0399f0fff6752ff76586d
#
_entry.id   cc7804b0aba0399f0fff6752ff76586d
#
_cell.length_a   1.000
_cell.length_b   1.000
_cell.length_c   1.000
_cell.angle_alpha   90.00
_cell.angle_beta   90.00
_cell.angle_gamma   90.00
#
_symmetry.space_group_name_H-M   'P 1'
#
loop_
_entity.id
_entity.type
_entity.pdbx_description
1 polymer ?
#
loop_
_entity_poly.entity_id
_entity_poly.type
_entity_poly.pdbx_seq_one_letter_code
_entity_poly.pdbx_strand_id
1 'polypeptide(L)'
;MNEEPVNPRDKTWLFVDSGLFQHAAEHLATKVKNVIFHNPTWKESFSSSKRLYVCDGIPNIEIAENLWDAVKQADIVVFPDIQNGDLQEQLISMGKRVWGSRMGQELEMDRWAFRDLLIDLGMPVAPAERIIGVDDLEKHLEKIPEAYIKSSATRGDWETYHHISPYSTRLRLTEFRHQQGPLADDYEFIVELPIETDIEMGGDHPFVGEWPALCEWGYEMKDLGFAGTFSKYEDLPEPIRYVDEKMAAVLREFGYAGSFSSEVRVKGKDFFFTDPTARMGSPPSQLFWEMCGNWPERMWYGAEGKVVEPVVLAKYGFMAMAYSSECDTDIQWYGYPEKLAQWYKFSFSAMIDGQRYSLPQRCGMPFQAYITAMDDDPTEAIKKLVDHSRQLKGDGLDIRLECLLHAVKQIRHASRLGFKFGDGKLPTIEDVAKIVTA
;
A
#
# COMPACT_ATOMS: atom_id res chain seq x y z
N MET A 1 25.03 -33.68 -3.50
CA MET A 1 24.10 -33.93 -2.38
C MET A 1 22.83 -33.19 -2.75
N ASN A 2 21.72 -33.90 -2.96
CA ASN A 2 20.44 -33.24 -3.14
C ASN A 2 20.06 -32.65 -1.78
N GLU A 3 20.22 -31.35 -1.59
CA GLU A 3 19.65 -30.69 -0.42
C GLU A 3 18.13 -30.90 -0.47
N GLU A 4 17.55 -31.35 0.64
CA GLU A 4 16.09 -31.43 0.73
C GLU A 4 15.50 -30.05 0.48
N PRO A 5 14.38 -29.94 -0.27
CA PRO A 5 13.77 -28.66 -0.55
C PRO A 5 13.41 -27.95 0.76
N VAL A 6 13.94 -26.75 0.95
CA VAL A 6 13.67 -25.93 2.13
C VAL A 6 12.19 -25.57 2.19
N ASN A 7 11.53 -25.91 3.30
CA ASN A 7 10.16 -25.45 3.53
C ASN A 7 10.16 -24.06 4.17
N PRO A 8 9.74 -23.01 3.49
CA PRO A 8 9.72 -21.64 4.03
C PRO A 8 8.84 -21.48 5.28
N ARG A 9 7.85 -22.36 5.45
CA ARG A 9 6.91 -22.32 6.59
C ARG A 9 7.57 -22.73 7.92
N ASP A 10 8.70 -23.45 7.88
CA ASP A 10 9.45 -23.88 9.06
C ASP A 10 10.52 -22.84 9.49
N LYS A 11 10.51 -21.66 8.84
CA LYS A 11 11.52 -20.61 9.03
C LYS A 11 11.07 -19.50 9.98
N THR A 12 12.05 -18.74 10.45
CA THR A 12 11.84 -17.52 11.24
C THR A 12 11.94 -16.31 10.33
N TRP A 13 10.90 -15.49 10.36
CA TRP A 13 10.70 -14.31 9.52
C TRP A 13 10.84 -13.05 10.36
N LEU A 14 11.61 -12.09 9.91
CA LEU A 14 11.71 -10.78 10.54
C LEU A 14 11.05 -9.74 9.67
N PHE A 15 10.05 -9.06 10.20
CA PHE A 15 9.46 -7.85 9.62
C PHE A 15 10.12 -6.62 10.24
N VAL A 16 10.55 -5.71 9.37
CA VAL A 16 11.03 -4.38 9.74
C VAL A 16 10.04 -3.38 9.15
N ASP A 17 9.13 -2.88 9.98
CA ASP A 17 8.01 -2.04 9.55
C ASP A 17 7.56 -1.08 10.65
N SER A 18 7.09 0.10 10.29
CA SER A 18 6.57 1.10 11.23
C SER A 18 5.22 0.71 11.85
N GLY A 19 4.49 -0.19 11.21
CA GLY A 19 3.16 -0.63 11.58
C GLY A 19 2.11 -0.47 10.48
N LEU A 20 2.47 0.18 9.37
CA LEU A 20 1.55 0.37 8.24
C LEU A 20 1.17 -0.98 7.62
N PHE A 21 2.15 -1.88 7.47
CA PHE A 21 1.95 -3.22 6.89
C PHE A 21 1.88 -4.34 7.94
N GLN A 22 1.52 -4.00 9.18
CA GLN A 22 1.31 -4.96 10.26
C GLN A 22 0.47 -6.17 9.83
N HIS A 23 -0.56 -5.97 9.02
CA HIS A 23 -1.43 -7.04 8.51
C HIS A 23 -0.68 -8.15 7.78
N ALA A 24 0.43 -7.82 7.10
CA ALA A 24 1.26 -8.81 6.41
C ALA A 24 2.00 -9.71 7.41
N ALA A 25 2.54 -9.15 8.48
CA ALA A 25 3.16 -9.90 9.56
C ALA A 25 2.13 -10.79 10.28
N GLU A 26 0.93 -10.27 10.56
CA GLU A 26 -0.16 -11.04 11.17
C GLU A 26 -0.61 -12.21 10.29
N HIS A 27 -0.77 -11.97 8.99
CA HIS A 27 -1.12 -13.04 8.05
C HIS A 27 -0.04 -14.13 8.03
N LEU A 28 1.24 -13.76 7.92
CA LEU A 28 2.34 -14.72 7.96
C LEU A 28 2.43 -15.48 9.28
N ALA A 29 2.17 -14.85 10.41
CA ALA A 29 2.19 -15.51 11.73
C ALA A 29 1.18 -16.66 11.84
N THR A 30 0.18 -16.72 10.97
CA THR A 30 -0.73 -17.86 10.85
C THR A 30 -0.22 -18.97 9.93
N LYS A 31 0.83 -18.74 9.15
CA LYS A 31 1.29 -19.62 8.06
C LYS A 31 2.71 -20.17 8.28
N VAL A 32 3.53 -19.52 9.09
CA VAL A 32 4.93 -19.86 9.31
C VAL A 32 5.21 -20.15 10.77
N LYS A 33 6.38 -20.74 11.05
CA LYS A 33 6.77 -21.18 12.38
C LYS A 33 6.91 -20.03 13.38
N ASN A 34 7.56 -18.94 12.98
CA ASN A 34 7.82 -17.80 13.86
C ASN A 34 7.92 -16.50 13.06
N VAL A 35 7.31 -15.44 13.59
CA VAL A 35 7.44 -14.08 13.08
C VAL A 35 7.96 -13.18 14.19
N ILE A 36 9.04 -12.48 13.88
CA ILE A 36 9.61 -11.42 14.72
C ILE A 36 9.23 -10.09 14.07
N PHE A 37 8.79 -9.13 14.86
CA PHE A 37 8.45 -7.80 14.39
C PHE A 37 9.35 -6.77 15.06
N HIS A 38 10.01 -5.95 14.25
CA HIS A 38 10.82 -4.83 14.71
C HIS A 38 10.27 -3.53 14.09
N ASN A 39 9.89 -2.60 14.96
CA ASN A 39 9.49 -1.27 14.55
C ASN A 39 10.69 -0.31 14.74
N PRO A 40 11.28 0.23 13.65
CA PRO A 40 12.43 1.12 13.74
C PRO A 40 12.11 2.48 14.36
N THR A 41 10.84 2.89 14.31
CA THR A 41 10.38 4.22 14.76
C THR A 41 9.59 4.17 16.08
N TRP A 42 9.44 3.02 16.69
CA TRP A 42 8.58 2.80 17.85
C TRP A 42 8.85 3.72 19.04
N LYS A 43 10.11 4.10 19.26
CA LYS A 43 10.48 5.02 20.33
C LYS A 43 9.88 6.43 20.17
N GLU A 44 9.53 6.78 18.95
CA GLU A 44 9.00 8.08 18.55
C GLU A 44 7.48 8.06 18.48
N SER A 45 6.90 6.94 18.03
CA SER A 45 5.47 6.80 17.80
C SER A 45 4.64 6.82 19.09
N PHE A 46 5.22 6.42 20.24
CA PHE A 46 4.48 6.22 21.50
C PHE A 46 5.19 6.82 22.71
N SER A 47 5.64 8.04 22.60
CA SER A 47 6.35 8.76 23.67
C SER A 47 5.55 8.87 25.00
N SER A 48 4.23 8.77 24.95
CA SER A 48 3.35 8.80 26.11
C SER A 48 3.04 7.42 26.70
N SER A 49 3.32 6.34 25.97
CA SER A 49 3.04 4.97 26.43
C SER A 49 4.19 4.04 26.10
N LYS A 50 5.23 4.06 26.93
CA LYS A 50 6.44 3.22 26.79
C LYS A 50 6.20 1.70 26.86
N ARG A 51 4.97 1.24 26.87
CA ARG A 51 4.58 -0.16 27.06
C ARG A 51 3.66 -0.72 25.99
N LEU A 52 3.27 0.08 25.02
CA LEU A 52 2.40 -0.36 23.93
C LEU A 52 3.18 -0.25 22.62
N TYR A 53 3.39 -1.38 22.00
CA TYR A 53 4.10 -1.49 20.72
C TYR A 53 3.16 -1.98 19.63
N VAL A 54 3.39 -1.52 18.42
CA VAL A 54 2.74 -2.11 17.25
C VAL A 54 3.00 -3.62 17.24
N CYS A 55 1.98 -4.39 16.97
CA CYS A 55 1.95 -5.85 17.01
C CYS A 55 2.05 -6.47 18.41
N ASP A 56 2.15 -5.70 19.52
CA ASP A 56 2.19 -6.28 20.85
C ASP A 56 0.92 -7.11 21.13
N GLY A 57 1.09 -8.27 21.76
CA GLY A 57 0.02 -9.20 22.09
C GLY A 57 -0.63 -9.91 20.88
N ILE A 58 -0.17 -9.71 19.66
CA ILE A 58 -0.66 -10.46 18.50
C ILE A 58 -0.14 -11.90 18.57
N PRO A 59 -1.01 -12.90 18.42
CA PRO A 59 -0.60 -14.30 18.49
C PRO A 59 0.51 -14.63 17.46
N ASN A 60 1.53 -15.38 17.89
CA ASN A 60 2.64 -15.85 17.08
C ASN A 60 3.54 -14.74 16.49
N ILE A 61 3.48 -13.53 17.04
CA ILE A 61 4.41 -12.45 16.72
C ILE A 61 5.24 -12.14 17.98
N GLU A 62 6.55 -12.18 17.83
CA GLU A 62 7.52 -11.76 18.83
C GLU A 62 7.99 -10.34 18.54
N ILE A 63 7.96 -9.46 19.52
CA ILE A 63 8.46 -8.09 19.38
C ILE A 63 9.95 -8.03 19.67
N ALA A 64 10.72 -7.51 18.74
CA ALA A 64 12.15 -7.31 18.90
C ALA A 64 12.50 -5.86 19.17
N GLU A 65 13.06 -5.57 20.34
CA GLU A 65 13.56 -4.23 20.66
C GLU A 65 14.87 -3.91 19.92
N ASN A 66 15.72 -4.94 19.71
CA ASN A 66 17.00 -4.79 19.03
C ASN A 66 16.97 -5.48 17.67
N LEU A 67 17.15 -4.68 16.61
CA LEU A 67 17.16 -5.16 15.23
C LEU A 67 18.22 -6.26 15.02
N TRP A 68 19.44 -6.05 15.49
CA TRP A 68 20.55 -6.96 15.18
C TRP A 68 20.44 -8.31 15.89
N ASP A 69 19.79 -8.35 17.05
CA ASP A 69 19.51 -9.62 17.73
C ASP A 69 18.39 -10.38 17.02
N ALA A 70 17.39 -9.67 16.49
CA ALA A 70 16.37 -10.26 15.63
C ALA A 70 16.95 -10.78 14.31
N VAL A 71 17.81 -10.00 13.65
CA VAL A 71 18.50 -10.40 12.41
C VAL A 71 19.31 -11.68 12.59
N LYS A 72 19.97 -11.87 13.74
CA LYS A 72 20.70 -13.13 14.01
C LYS A 72 19.80 -14.36 14.01
N GLN A 73 18.57 -14.21 14.49
CA GLN A 73 17.59 -15.30 14.61
C GLN A 73 16.81 -15.53 13.32
N ALA A 74 16.68 -14.50 12.47
CA ALA A 74 15.87 -14.55 11.27
C ALA A 74 16.54 -15.34 10.13
N ASP A 75 15.78 -16.18 9.46
CA ASP A 75 16.13 -16.84 8.21
C ASP A 75 15.89 -15.93 7.00
N ILE A 76 14.89 -15.06 7.08
CA ILE A 76 14.53 -14.05 6.07
C ILE A 76 14.13 -12.75 6.75
N VAL A 77 14.49 -11.63 6.14
CA VAL A 77 14.09 -10.28 6.58
C VAL A 77 13.19 -9.65 5.52
N VAL A 78 12.04 -9.14 5.95
CA VAL A 78 11.01 -8.56 5.10
C VAL A 78 10.92 -7.06 5.39
N PHE A 79 11.03 -6.27 4.34
CA PHE A 79 10.80 -4.83 4.34
C PHE A 79 9.59 -4.53 3.46
N PRO A 80 8.41 -4.41 4.05
CA PRO A 80 7.19 -4.15 3.28
C PRO A 80 7.10 -2.71 2.78
N ASP A 81 7.81 -1.79 3.42
CA ASP A 81 7.87 -0.37 3.10
C ASP A 81 9.26 0.06 2.62
N ILE A 82 9.37 1.30 2.14
CA ILE A 82 10.63 1.96 1.74
C ILE A 82 11.39 2.51 2.96
N GLN A 83 12.45 3.29 2.71
CA GLN A 83 13.30 3.96 3.71
C GLN A 83 14.38 3.08 4.39
N ASN A 84 14.58 1.87 3.92
CA ASN A 84 15.57 0.94 4.46
C ASN A 84 16.46 0.30 3.38
N GLY A 85 16.62 0.94 2.21
CA GLY A 85 17.37 0.37 1.08
C GLY A 85 18.81 0.01 1.44
N ASP A 86 19.54 0.92 2.06
CA ASP A 86 20.94 0.69 2.51
C ASP A 86 21.02 -0.48 3.50
N LEU A 87 20.09 -0.56 4.45
CA LEU A 87 20.04 -1.66 5.41
C LEU A 87 19.76 -2.99 4.70
N GLN A 88 18.87 -3.00 3.71
CA GLN A 88 18.59 -4.19 2.90
C GLN A 88 19.86 -4.68 2.19
N GLU A 89 20.60 -3.78 1.52
CA GLU A 89 21.86 -4.10 0.86
C GLU A 89 22.93 -4.61 1.85
N GLN A 90 23.02 -3.98 3.02
CA GLN A 90 23.91 -4.46 4.07
C GLN A 90 23.58 -5.88 4.51
N LEU A 91 22.30 -6.19 4.75
CA LEU A 91 21.86 -7.52 5.16
C LEU A 91 22.11 -8.57 4.06
N ILE A 92 21.90 -8.22 2.79
CA ILE A 92 22.25 -9.08 1.66
C ILE A 92 23.74 -9.37 1.62
N SER A 93 24.59 -8.35 1.81
CA SER A 93 26.04 -8.51 1.88
C SER A 93 26.50 -9.41 3.02
N MET A 94 25.73 -9.48 4.11
CA MET A 94 25.93 -10.38 5.23
C MET A 94 25.39 -11.79 4.98
N GLY A 95 24.85 -12.09 3.81
CA GLY A 95 24.29 -13.37 3.44
C GLY A 95 22.87 -13.63 3.94
N LYS A 96 22.15 -12.60 4.37
CA LYS A 96 20.75 -12.72 4.74
C LYS A 96 19.85 -12.72 3.50
N ARG A 97 18.79 -13.51 3.57
CA ARG A 97 17.72 -13.45 2.59
C ARG A 97 16.84 -12.23 2.87
N VAL A 98 16.63 -11.37 1.87
CA VAL A 98 15.90 -10.11 2.03
C VAL A 98 14.83 -10.00 0.97
N TRP A 99 13.59 -9.73 1.39
CA TRP A 99 12.47 -9.33 0.56
C TRP A 99 12.18 -7.84 0.77
N GLY A 100 12.25 -7.04 -0.28
CA GLY A 100 12.00 -5.59 -0.23
C GLY A 100 12.49 -4.86 -1.48
N SER A 101 12.31 -3.56 -1.49
CA SER A 101 12.63 -2.67 -2.62
C SER A 101 14.12 -2.52 -2.90
N ARG A 102 14.97 -2.74 -1.89
CA ARG A 102 16.39 -2.40 -1.94
C ARG A 102 16.57 -0.92 -2.32
N MET A 103 17.54 -0.61 -3.18
CA MET A 103 17.71 0.76 -3.68
C MET A 103 16.62 1.21 -4.65
N GLY A 104 15.73 0.31 -5.09
CA GLY A 104 14.54 0.67 -5.86
C GLY A 104 13.57 1.59 -5.12
N GLN A 105 13.72 1.77 -3.81
CA GLN A 105 13.03 2.80 -3.02
C GLN A 105 13.22 4.22 -3.57
N GLU A 106 14.34 4.51 -4.24
CA GLU A 106 14.63 5.83 -4.80
C GLU A 106 13.59 6.26 -5.84
N LEU A 107 12.93 5.31 -6.51
CA LEU A 107 11.83 5.59 -7.44
C LEU A 107 10.69 6.35 -6.77
N GLU A 108 10.45 6.11 -5.48
CA GLU A 108 9.39 6.78 -4.71
C GLU A 108 9.94 7.92 -3.85
N MET A 109 11.21 7.83 -3.41
CA MET A 109 11.82 8.83 -2.53
C MET A 109 12.30 10.08 -3.26
N ASP A 110 12.76 9.96 -4.52
CA ASP A 110 13.14 11.09 -5.37
C ASP A 110 12.15 11.23 -6.53
N ARG A 111 11.05 11.91 -6.27
CA ARG A 111 9.95 12.07 -7.22
C ARG A 111 10.33 12.85 -8.47
N TRP A 112 11.31 13.79 -8.35
CA TRP A 112 11.75 14.52 -9.52
C TRP A 112 12.65 13.66 -10.42
N ALA A 113 13.59 12.92 -9.83
CA ALA A 113 14.40 11.96 -10.58
C ALA A 113 13.52 10.86 -11.22
N PHE A 114 12.49 10.41 -10.52
CA PHE A 114 11.53 9.48 -11.11
C PHE A 114 10.82 10.07 -12.34
N ARG A 115 10.41 11.34 -12.27
CA ARG A 115 9.80 12.02 -13.41
C ARG A 115 10.75 12.10 -14.61
N ASP A 116 12.02 12.46 -14.38
CA ASP A 116 13.04 12.51 -15.42
C ASP A 116 13.27 11.12 -16.04
N LEU A 117 13.29 10.07 -15.22
CA LEU A 117 13.33 8.67 -15.66
C LEU A 117 12.15 8.33 -16.59
N LEU A 118 10.92 8.73 -16.24
CA LEU A 118 9.76 8.47 -17.11
C LEU A 118 9.91 9.16 -18.47
N ILE A 119 10.44 10.38 -18.50
CA ILE A 119 10.71 11.12 -19.75
C ILE A 119 11.76 10.36 -20.59
N ASP A 120 12.85 9.91 -19.96
CA ASP A 120 13.92 9.16 -20.62
C ASP A 120 13.41 7.79 -21.17
N LEU A 121 12.47 7.16 -20.48
CA LEU A 121 11.80 5.95 -20.94
C LEU A 121 10.76 6.22 -22.04
N GLY A 122 10.51 7.49 -22.40
CA GLY A 122 9.52 7.90 -23.38
C GLY A 122 8.07 7.71 -22.90
N MET A 123 7.84 7.75 -21.60
CA MET A 123 6.51 7.62 -21.00
C MET A 123 5.84 9.01 -20.88
N PRO A 124 4.52 9.10 -21.05
CA PRO A 124 3.80 10.34 -20.85
C PRO A 124 3.85 10.77 -19.36
N VAL A 125 4.12 12.05 -19.13
CA VAL A 125 4.11 12.67 -17.79
C VAL A 125 3.19 13.88 -17.77
N ALA A 126 2.55 14.13 -16.62
CA ALA A 126 1.76 15.34 -16.44
C ALA A 126 2.66 16.59 -16.53
N PRO A 127 2.16 17.73 -17.01
CA PRO A 127 2.88 18.99 -16.90
C PRO A 127 3.15 19.30 -15.43
N ALA A 128 4.43 19.59 -15.10
CA ALA A 128 4.83 19.91 -13.72
C ALA A 128 5.96 20.91 -13.70
N GLU A 129 6.05 21.65 -12.60
CA GLU A 129 7.12 22.58 -12.30
C GLU A 129 7.82 22.21 -10.99
N ARG A 130 9.14 22.39 -10.93
CA ARG A 130 9.95 22.20 -9.74
C ARG A 130 10.11 23.54 -9.04
N ILE A 131 9.70 23.62 -7.80
CA ILE A 131 9.75 24.85 -6.98
C ILE A 131 10.61 24.57 -5.75
N ILE A 132 11.53 25.46 -5.43
CA ILE A 132 12.37 25.39 -4.23
C ILE A 132 11.95 26.49 -3.28
N GLY A 133 11.70 26.11 -2.02
CA GLY A 133 11.29 27.01 -0.97
C GLY A 133 9.80 27.27 -0.93
N VAL A 134 9.29 27.29 0.30
CA VAL A 134 7.85 27.43 0.57
C VAL A 134 7.31 28.81 0.18
N ASP A 135 8.13 29.86 0.21
CA ASP A 135 7.73 31.21 -0.18
C ASP A 135 7.55 31.35 -1.68
N ASP A 136 8.39 30.68 -2.47
CA ASP A 136 8.25 30.66 -3.92
C ASP A 136 7.11 29.74 -4.34
N LEU A 137 6.86 28.65 -3.61
CA LEU A 137 5.66 27.83 -3.79
C LEU A 137 4.39 28.65 -3.56
N GLU A 138 4.30 29.42 -2.46
CA GLU A 138 3.12 30.26 -2.17
C GLU A 138 2.84 31.24 -3.30
N LYS A 139 3.87 31.99 -3.75
CA LYS A 139 3.76 32.94 -4.89
C LYS A 139 3.34 32.27 -6.20
N HIS A 140 3.82 31.04 -6.44
CA HIS A 140 3.48 30.28 -7.62
C HIS A 140 2.01 29.84 -7.58
N LEU A 141 1.54 29.33 -6.46
CA LEU A 141 0.17 28.84 -6.25
C LEU A 141 -0.89 29.97 -6.27
N GLU A 142 -0.51 31.23 -6.02
CA GLU A 142 -1.42 32.37 -6.21
C GLU A 142 -1.88 32.53 -7.67
N LYS A 143 -1.14 31.99 -8.62
CA LYS A 143 -1.38 32.12 -10.08
C LYS A 143 -2.06 30.89 -10.70
N ILE A 144 -2.11 29.79 -9.96
CA ILE A 144 -2.62 28.49 -10.43
C ILE A 144 -3.92 28.21 -9.70
N PRO A 145 -5.01 27.92 -10.44
CA PRO A 145 -6.32 27.64 -9.83
C PRO A 145 -6.38 26.26 -9.16
N GLU A 146 -5.60 25.29 -9.66
CA GLU A 146 -5.62 23.90 -9.20
C GLU A 146 -4.31 23.20 -9.54
N ALA A 147 -3.75 22.46 -8.60
CA ALA A 147 -2.55 21.65 -8.78
C ALA A 147 -2.43 20.56 -7.71
N TYR A 148 -1.66 19.52 -7.99
CA TYR A 148 -1.17 18.58 -6.97
C TYR A 148 0.25 18.98 -6.57
N ILE A 149 0.44 19.18 -5.28
CA ILE A 149 1.74 19.53 -4.71
C ILE A 149 2.32 18.26 -4.10
N LYS A 150 3.46 17.83 -4.61
CA LYS A 150 4.16 16.64 -4.13
C LYS A 150 5.50 17.03 -3.50
N SER A 151 5.88 16.31 -2.46
CA SER A 151 7.16 16.47 -1.79
C SER A 151 7.88 15.13 -1.72
N SER A 152 9.14 15.10 -2.08
CA SER A 152 9.98 13.90 -2.06
C SER A 152 10.38 13.47 -0.65
N ALA A 153 10.56 14.43 0.26
CA ALA A 153 11.17 14.17 1.56
C ALA A 153 10.16 13.91 2.69
N THR A 154 8.84 14.01 2.44
CA THR A 154 7.80 13.83 3.47
C THR A 154 6.86 12.70 3.16
N ARG A 155 6.28 12.15 4.22
CA ARG A 155 5.21 11.16 4.22
C ARG A 155 3.95 11.73 4.87
N GLY A 156 2.82 11.09 4.61
CA GLY A 156 1.53 11.51 5.15
C GLY A 156 0.96 12.73 4.42
N ASP A 157 0.34 13.63 5.15
CA ASP A 157 -0.39 14.80 4.61
C ASP A 157 0.44 15.73 3.73
N TRP A 158 1.78 15.69 3.85
CA TRP A 158 2.70 16.50 3.05
C TRP A 158 3.31 15.74 1.86
N GLU A 159 3.06 14.46 1.73
CA GLU A 159 3.54 13.68 0.60
C GLU A 159 2.91 14.13 -0.71
N THR A 160 1.60 14.30 -0.70
CA THR A 160 0.82 14.85 -1.82
C THR A 160 -0.41 15.56 -1.28
N TYR A 161 -0.63 16.80 -1.68
CA TYR A 161 -1.87 17.49 -1.38
C TYR A 161 -2.46 18.20 -2.59
N HIS A 162 -3.79 18.33 -2.60
CA HIS A 162 -4.54 18.97 -3.67
C HIS A 162 -4.72 20.45 -3.36
N HIS A 163 -4.09 21.30 -4.16
CA HIS A 163 -4.30 22.75 -4.15
C HIS A 163 -5.52 23.10 -5.00
N ILE A 164 -6.54 23.68 -4.39
CA ILE A 164 -7.78 24.12 -5.05
C ILE A 164 -8.00 25.64 -4.93
N SER A 165 -7.24 26.30 -4.10
CA SER A 165 -7.25 27.75 -3.96
C SER A 165 -6.08 28.22 -3.08
N PRO A 166 -5.58 29.45 -3.26
CA PRO A 166 -4.56 30.04 -2.36
C PRO A 166 -5.06 30.09 -0.90
N TYR A 167 -6.35 30.21 -0.69
CA TYR A 167 -6.94 30.32 0.64
C TYR A 167 -6.83 29.00 1.44
N SER A 168 -7.14 27.86 0.79
CA SER A 168 -7.06 26.54 1.42
C SER A 168 -5.60 26.12 1.68
N THR A 169 -4.68 26.55 0.85
CA THR A 169 -3.27 26.16 0.91
C THR A 169 -2.46 27.00 1.92
N ARG A 170 -2.82 28.27 2.13
CA ARG A 170 -2.07 29.19 3.00
C ARG A 170 -1.85 28.63 4.41
N LEU A 171 -2.87 28.05 5.03
CA LEU A 171 -2.75 27.47 6.37
C LEU A 171 -1.76 26.31 6.39
N ARG A 172 -1.85 25.41 5.40
CA ARG A 172 -0.91 24.30 5.26
C ARG A 172 0.53 24.77 5.08
N LEU A 173 0.78 25.76 4.24
CA LEU A 173 2.12 26.31 4.04
C LEU A 173 2.65 26.97 5.32
N THR A 174 1.79 27.61 6.09
CA THR A 174 2.17 28.18 7.39
C THR A 174 2.57 27.08 8.36
N GLU A 175 1.80 26.02 8.45
CA GLU A 175 2.10 24.85 9.29
C GLU A 175 3.42 24.19 8.85
N PHE A 176 3.61 24.01 7.54
CA PHE A 176 4.84 23.45 6.99
C PHE A 176 6.08 24.28 7.37
N ARG A 177 6.00 25.63 7.26
CA ARG A 177 7.08 26.52 7.72
C ARG A 177 7.41 26.30 9.20
N HIS A 178 6.39 26.14 10.04
CA HIS A 178 6.61 25.87 11.46
C HIS A 178 7.25 24.53 11.72
N GLN A 179 6.86 23.50 11.00
CA GLN A 179 7.38 22.14 11.17
C GLN A 179 8.83 22.02 10.67
N GLN A 180 9.12 22.59 9.49
CA GLN A 180 10.43 22.47 8.85
C GLN A 180 11.43 23.56 9.31
N GLY A 181 10.94 24.66 9.89
CA GLY A 181 11.79 25.76 10.31
C GLY A 181 12.67 26.29 9.16
N PRO A 182 13.99 26.48 9.39
CA PRO A 182 14.88 27.00 8.35
C PRO A 182 14.99 26.13 7.09
N LEU A 183 14.67 24.84 7.17
CA LEU A 183 14.74 23.95 6.01
C LEU A 183 13.62 24.23 5.01
N ALA A 184 12.56 24.92 5.40
CA ALA A 184 11.44 25.24 4.53
C ALA A 184 11.84 26.05 3.28
N ASP A 185 12.92 26.84 3.37
CA ASP A 185 13.40 27.68 2.27
C ASP A 185 14.18 26.89 1.21
N ASP A 186 14.74 25.73 1.59
CA ASP A 186 15.49 24.84 0.70
C ASP A 186 14.67 23.63 0.26
N TYR A 187 13.43 23.53 0.71
CA TYR A 187 12.59 22.37 0.45
C TYR A 187 12.11 22.32 -0.99
N GLU A 188 12.17 21.12 -1.59
CA GLU A 188 11.76 20.90 -2.97
C GLU A 188 10.31 20.44 -3.07
N PHE A 189 9.57 21.08 -3.97
CA PHE A 189 8.19 20.75 -4.30
C PHE A 189 8.04 20.49 -5.80
N ILE A 190 7.18 19.55 -6.14
CA ILE A 190 6.68 19.33 -7.49
C ILE A 190 5.26 19.86 -7.54
N VAL A 191 5.01 20.82 -8.41
CA VAL A 191 3.67 21.36 -8.68
C VAL A 191 3.18 20.74 -9.98
N GLU A 192 2.29 19.78 -9.89
CA GLU A 192 1.80 18.99 -11.00
C GLU A 192 0.38 19.42 -11.38
N LEU A 193 0.13 19.70 -12.66
CA LEU A 193 -1.20 20.05 -13.12
C LEU A 193 -2.11 18.82 -13.11
N PRO A 194 -3.41 19.00 -12.77
CA PRO A 194 -4.36 17.90 -12.76
C PRO A 194 -4.46 17.19 -14.11
N ILE A 195 -4.40 15.87 -14.09
CA ILE A 195 -4.74 15.02 -15.23
C ILE A 195 -6.21 14.67 -15.10
N GLU A 196 -7.02 15.09 -16.08
CA GLU A 196 -8.36 14.53 -16.16
C GLU A 196 -8.28 13.03 -16.40
N THR A 197 -8.96 12.25 -15.58
CA THR A 197 -8.95 10.80 -15.68
C THR A 197 -10.35 10.22 -15.75
N ASP A 198 -10.51 9.19 -16.58
CA ASP A 198 -11.73 8.40 -16.65
C ASP A 198 -11.65 7.22 -15.67
N ILE A 199 -10.45 6.69 -15.46
CA ILE A 199 -10.17 5.48 -14.69
C ILE A 199 -8.80 5.59 -14.04
N GLU A 200 -8.73 5.13 -12.79
CA GLU A 200 -7.50 4.89 -12.06
C GLU A 200 -7.38 3.39 -11.76
N MET A 201 -6.30 2.76 -12.24
CA MET A 201 -6.02 1.34 -12.08
C MET A 201 -4.55 1.11 -11.77
N GLY A 202 -4.23 -0.04 -11.19
CA GLY A 202 -2.85 -0.40 -10.87
C GLY A 202 -2.60 -1.90 -10.85
N GLY A 203 -1.37 -2.29 -11.18
CA GLY A 203 -0.81 -3.58 -10.83
C GLY A 203 -0.27 -3.52 -9.40
N ASP A 204 -0.31 -4.63 -8.69
CA ASP A 204 0.26 -4.77 -7.34
C ASP A 204 0.88 -6.17 -7.21
N HIS A 205 1.87 -6.46 -8.01
CA HIS A 205 2.48 -7.78 -8.07
C HIS A 205 3.99 -7.74 -7.83
N PRO A 206 4.57 -8.82 -7.30
CA PRO A 206 6.00 -8.87 -7.03
C PRO A 206 6.83 -8.82 -8.30
N PHE A 207 7.95 -8.10 -8.22
CA PHE A 207 9.02 -8.18 -9.19
C PHE A 207 10.28 -8.78 -8.52
N VAL A 208 10.83 -9.82 -9.14
CA VAL A 208 12.01 -10.54 -8.61
C VAL A 208 13.00 -10.86 -9.74
N GLY A 209 13.23 -9.84 -10.61
CA GLY A 209 14.00 -9.97 -11.84
C GLY A 209 13.12 -10.16 -13.08
N GLU A 210 11.92 -10.72 -12.91
CA GLU A 210 10.86 -10.84 -13.91
C GLU A 210 9.49 -10.77 -13.23
N TRP A 211 8.46 -10.50 -14.01
CA TRP A 211 7.07 -10.49 -13.54
C TRP A 211 6.50 -11.91 -13.47
N PRO A 212 5.56 -12.21 -12.58
CA PRO A 212 4.85 -13.48 -12.57
C PRO A 212 3.97 -13.64 -13.81
N ALA A 213 3.66 -14.87 -14.21
CA ALA A 213 2.73 -15.12 -15.29
C ALA A 213 1.27 -14.83 -14.91
N LEU A 214 0.96 -14.84 -13.62
CA LEU A 214 -0.36 -14.47 -13.08
C LEU A 214 -0.19 -13.29 -12.09
N CYS A 215 -0.83 -12.17 -12.41
CA CYS A 215 -0.61 -10.87 -11.77
C CYS A 215 -1.83 -10.37 -11.02
N GLU A 216 -1.59 -9.75 -9.87
CA GLU A 216 -2.54 -8.97 -9.09
C GLU A 216 -2.76 -7.59 -9.72
N TRP A 217 -4.00 -7.17 -9.89
CA TRP A 217 -4.31 -5.82 -10.35
C TRP A 217 -5.72 -5.40 -9.96
N GLY A 218 -6.02 -4.10 -10.06
CA GLY A 218 -7.36 -3.65 -9.71
C GLY A 218 -7.60 -2.16 -9.89
N TYR A 219 -8.67 -1.70 -9.24
CA TYR A 219 -9.13 -0.33 -9.26
C TYR A 219 -9.12 0.24 -7.85
N GLU A 220 -8.45 1.36 -7.68
CA GLU A 220 -8.48 2.12 -6.44
C GLU A 220 -9.63 3.14 -6.47
N MET A 221 -10.37 3.21 -5.39
CA MET A 221 -11.27 4.29 -5.07
C MET A 221 -10.58 5.13 -4.00
N LYS A 222 -9.96 6.23 -4.43
CA LYS A 222 -9.10 7.06 -3.57
C LYS A 222 -9.75 7.35 -2.22
N ASP A 223 -9.03 7.06 -1.15
CA ASP A 223 -9.45 7.24 0.25
C ASP A 223 -10.75 6.48 0.65
N LEU A 224 -11.19 5.51 -0.14
CA LEU A 224 -12.42 4.77 0.13
C LEU A 224 -12.21 3.25 0.18
N GLY A 225 -11.42 2.70 -0.76
CA GLY A 225 -11.23 1.26 -0.84
C GLY A 225 -10.62 0.80 -2.15
N PHE A 226 -10.68 -0.52 -2.40
CA PHE A 226 -10.07 -1.15 -3.55
C PHE A 226 -10.91 -2.34 -4.06
N ALA A 227 -10.87 -2.58 -5.37
CA ALA A 227 -11.42 -3.78 -6.02
C ALA A 227 -10.32 -4.48 -6.80
N GLY A 228 -10.05 -5.74 -6.49
CA GLY A 228 -8.93 -6.51 -7.03
C GLY A 228 -9.31 -7.82 -7.69
N THR A 229 -8.49 -8.24 -8.65
CA THR A 229 -8.58 -9.51 -9.37
C THR A 229 -7.20 -9.98 -9.81
N PHE A 230 -7.14 -11.19 -10.37
CA PHE A 230 -5.95 -11.74 -11.02
C PHE A 230 -6.18 -11.89 -12.52
N SER A 231 -5.15 -11.62 -13.29
CA SER A 231 -5.12 -11.89 -14.73
C SER A 231 -3.77 -12.45 -15.12
N LYS A 232 -3.73 -13.23 -16.22
CA LYS A 232 -2.45 -13.56 -16.82
C LYS A 232 -1.75 -12.29 -17.27
N TYR A 233 -0.43 -12.29 -17.26
CA TYR A 233 0.37 -11.12 -17.66
C TYR A 233 -0.02 -10.59 -19.05
N GLU A 234 -0.20 -11.50 -20.02
CA GLU A 234 -0.64 -11.15 -21.37
C GLU A 234 -2.05 -10.55 -21.45
N ASP A 235 -2.92 -10.83 -20.45
CA ASP A 235 -4.32 -10.37 -20.39
C ASP A 235 -4.48 -9.13 -19.47
N LEU A 236 -3.39 -8.63 -18.87
CA LEU A 236 -3.43 -7.37 -18.11
C LEU A 236 -3.90 -6.21 -18.97
N PRO A 237 -4.57 -5.19 -18.41
CA PRO A 237 -4.82 -3.94 -19.10
C PRO A 237 -3.54 -3.39 -19.74
N GLU A 238 -3.64 -2.96 -21.00
CA GLU A 238 -2.49 -2.44 -21.76
C GLU A 238 -1.69 -1.37 -21.00
N PRO A 239 -2.32 -0.40 -20.30
CA PRO A 239 -1.57 0.61 -19.55
C PRO A 239 -0.69 0.02 -18.44
N ILE A 240 -1.19 -0.98 -17.70
CA ILE A 240 -0.42 -1.66 -16.63
C ILE A 240 0.75 -2.42 -17.26
N ARG A 241 0.48 -3.25 -18.27
CA ARG A 241 1.53 -4.02 -18.96
C ARG A 241 2.60 -3.11 -19.56
N TYR A 242 2.23 -1.97 -20.14
CA TYR A 242 3.19 -1.01 -20.69
C TYR A 242 4.12 -0.46 -19.61
N VAL A 243 3.58 -0.10 -18.43
CA VAL A 243 4.39 0.33 -17.29
C VAL A 243 5.33 -0.78 -16.85
N ASP A 244 4.83 -2.00 -16.69
CA ASP A 244 5.63 -3.16 -16.28
C ASP A 244 6.79 -3.43 -17.23
N GLU A 245 6.54 -3.40 -18.54
CA GLU A 245 7.56 -3.60 -19.58
C GLU A 245 8.67 -2.52 -19.49
N LYS A 246 8.29 -1.27 -19.27
CA LYS A 246 9.22 -0.15 -19.13
C LYS A 246 10.02 -0.21 -17.84
N MET A 247 9.37 -0.53 -16.74
CA MET A 247 10.01 -0.57 -15.44
C MET A 247 10.88 -1.82 -15.20
N ALA A 248 10.64 -2.91 -15.91
CA ALA A 248 11.37 -4.17 -15.70
C ALA A 248 12.90 -4.02 -15.77
N ALA A 249 13.43 -3.22 -16.69
CA ALA A 249 14.88 -2.99 -16.81
C ALA A 249 15.40 -2.20 -15.62
N VAL A 250 14.68 -1.13 -15.23
CA VAL A 250 15.00 -0.27 -14.09
C VAL A 250 15.01 -1.06 -12.78
N LEU A 251 13.99 -1.86 -12.54
CA LEU A 251 13.89 -2.68 -11.32
C LEU A 251 15.00 -3.74 -11.24
N ARG A 252 15.45 -4.29 -12.40
CA ARG A 252 16.61 -5.20 -12.43
C ARG A 252 17.90 -4.50 -12.02
N GLU A 253 18.11 -3.26 -12.46
CA GLU A 253 19.31 -2.49 -12.09
C GLU A 253 19.40 -2.26 -10.59
N PHE A 254 18.27 -2.06 -9.93
CA PHE A 254 18.20 -1.96 -8.48
C PHE A 254 18.28 -3.32 -7.75
N GLY A 255 18.34 -4.44 -8.49
CA GLY A 255 18.27 -5.77 -7.90
C GLY A 255 16.97 -6.03 -7.12
N TYR A 256 15.89 -5.38 -7.52
CA TYR A 256 14.59 -5.38 -6.83
C TYR A 256 14.08 -6.78 -6.56
N ALA A 257 13.58 -7.04 -5.34
CA ALA A 257 12.95 -8.32 -4.97
C ALA A 257 11.83 -8.08 -3.95
N GLY A 258 10.73 -7.52 -4.41
CA GLY A 258 9.62 -7.10 -3.56
C GLY A 258 8.33 -6.84 -4.35
N SER A 259 7.28 -6.41 -3.67
CA SER A 259 6.06 -5.92 -4.31
C SER A 259 6.35 -4.59 -5.00
N PHE A 260 5.80 -4.42 -6.18
CA PHE A 260 5.81 -3.15 -6.91
C PHE A 260 4.38 -2.83 -7.32
N SER A 261 3.93 -1.64 -7.00
CA SER A 261 2.59 -1.20 -7.36
C SER A 261 2.69 0.01 -8.28
N SER A 262 1.86 0.02 -9.33
CA SER A 262 1.79 1.10 -10.31
C SER A 262 0.42 1.77 -10.25
N GLU A 263 0.40 3.10 -10.14
CA GLU A 263 -0.83 3.89 -10.29
C GLU A 263 -0.88 4.46 -11.70
N VAL A 264 -1.84 3.98 -12.49
CA VAL A 264 -2.01 4.40 -13.88
C VAL A 264 -3.35 5.12 -14.04
N ARG A 265 -3.31 6.36 -14.52
CA ARG A 265 -4.48 7.16 -14.86
C ARG A 265 -4.73 7.13 -16.34
N VAL A 266 -5.95 6.75 -16.74
CA VAL A 266 -6.35 6.58 -18.14
C VAL A 266 -7.40 7.62 -18.52
N LYS A 267 -7.20 8.26 -19.69
CA LYS A 267 -8.18 9.15 -20.34
C LYS A 267 -8.33 8.76 -21.79
N GLY A 268 -9.45 8.13 -22.13
CA GLY A 268 -9.68 7.63 -23.49
C GLY A 268 -8.63 6.59 -23.89
N LYS A 269 -7.70 6.98 -24.77
CA LYS A 269 -6.58 6.16 -25.22
C LYS A 269 -5.24 6.55 -24.58
N ASP A 270 -5.20 7.71 -23.94
CA ASP A 270 -3.99 8.20 -23.28
C ASP A 270 -3.94 7.67 -21.85
N PHE A 271 -2.73 7.41 -21.36
CA PHE A 271 -2.54 7.00 -19.96
C PHE A 271 -1.24 7.57 -19.41
N PHE A 272 -1.20 7.73 -18.09
CA PHE A 272 -0.10 8.33 -17.36
C PHE A 272 0.24 7.44 -16.17
N PHE A 273 1.51 7.10 -16.03
CA PHE A 273 2.02 6.49 -14.80
C PHE A 273 2.35 7.61 -13.83
N THR A 274 1.52 7.78 -12.80
CA THR A 274 1.55 8.97 -11.95
C THR A 274 2.33 8.81 -10.68
N ASP A 275 2.37 7.59 -10.12
CA ASP A 275 3.04 7.34 -8.85
C ASP A 275 3.57 5.90 -8.81
N PRO A 276 4.88 5.69 -8.62
CA PRO A 276 5.44 4.39 -8.34
C PRO A 276 5.24 4.09 -6.87
N THR A 277 4.86 2.87 -6.56
CA THR A 277 4.88 2.40 -5.19
C THR A 277 5.90 1.28 -5.11
N ALA A 278 7.15 1.65 -4.77
CA ALA A 278 8.29 0.74 -4.69
C ALA A 278 8.28 -0.08 -3.39
N ARG A 279 7.11 -0.57 -3.02
CA ARG A 279 6.78 -1.28 -1.78
C ARG A 279 5.46 -2.04 -1.93
N MET A 280 4.96 -2.62 -0.84
CA MET A 280 3.57 -3.09 -0.81
C MET A 280 2.62 -1.89 -0.98
N GLY A 281 1.63 -2.01 -1.85
CA GLY A 281 0.59 -0.98 -2.01
C GLY A 281 -0.30 -0.90 -0.76
N SER A 282 -0.72 0.30 -0.38
CA SER A 282 -1.67 0.49 0.72
C SER A 282 -2.71 1.56 0.37
N PRO A 283 -3.91 1.16 -0.07
CA PRO A 283 -4.28 -0.18 -0.55
C PRO A 283 -3.40 -0.59 -1.75
N PRO A 284 -3.32 -1.79 -2.27
CA PRO A 284 -4.23 -2.94 -2.22
C PRO A 284 -3.73 -4.17 -1.46
N SER A 285 -2.53 -4.12 -0.87
CA SER A 285 -1.91 -5.32 -0.28
C SER A 285 -2.80 -6.02 0.76
N GLN A 286 -3.56 -5.26 1.54
CA GLN A 286 -4.47 -5.81 2.55
C GLN A 286 -5.47 -6.82 1.96
N LEU A 287 -5.87 -6.61 0.71
CA LEU A 287 -6.77 -7.51 -0.01
C LEU A 287 -6.01 -8.70 -0.61
N PHE A 288 -4.93 -8.46 -1.35
CA PHE A 288 -4.22 -9.53 -2.05
C PHE A 288 -3.51 -10.50 -1.11
N TRP A 289 -3.19 -10.10 0.12
CA TRP A 289 -2.69 -11.01 1.14
C TRP A 289 -3.70 -12.09 1.50
N GLU A 290 -5.01 -11.81 1.44
CA GLU A 290 -6.04 -12.82 1.64
C GLU A 290 -6.36 -13.60 0.37
N MET A 291 -6.25 -12.99 -0.80
CA MET A 291 -6.56 -13.63 -2.07
C MET A 291 -5.47 -14.62 -2.55
N CYS A 292 -4.26 -14.57 -1.97
CA CYS A 292 -3.12 -15.41 -2.33
C CYS A 292 -2.72 -16.36 -1.20
N GLY A 293 -2.74 -17.66 -1.47
CA GLY A 293 -2.53 -18.71 -0.45
C GLY A 293 -1.08 -19.09 -0.13
N ASN A 294 -0.11 -18.58 -0.91
CA ASN A 294 1.30 -19.02 -0.84
C ASN A 294 2.33 -17.89 -0.72
N TRP A 295 2.00 -16.82 0.03
CA TRP A 295 2.94 -15.72 0.29
C TRP A 295 4.29 -16.18 0.86
N PRO A 296 4.36 -17.14 1.82
CA PRO A 296 5.65 -17.62 2.31
C PRO A 296 6.56 -18.12 1.20
N GLU A 297 6.04 -18.90 0.27
CA GLU A 297 6.80 -19.45 -0.84
C GLU A 297 7.20 -18.35 -1.85
N ARG A 298 6.29 -17.45 -2.17
CA ARG A 298 6.53 -16.31 -3.09
C ARG A 298 7.65 -15.42 -2.57
N MET A 299 7.61 -15.04 -1.31
CA MET A 299 8.61 -14.15 -0.70
C MET A 299 9.95 -14.85 -0.48
N TRP A 300 9.93 -16.11 -0.02
CA TRP A 300 11.14 -16.87 0.26
C TRP A 300 11.99 -17.07 -0.99
N TYR A 301 11.38 -17.59 -2.04
CA TYR A 301 12.07 -17.84 -3.30
C TYR A 301 12.26 -16.55 -4.11
N GLY A 302 11.35 -15.60 -4.00
CA GLY A 302 11.47 -14.29 -4.62
C GLY A 302 12.66 -13.48 -4.09
N ALA A 303 12.98 -13.58 -2.80
CA ALA A 303 14.20 -13.00 -2.23
C ALA A 303 15.49 -13.57 -2.85
N GLU A 304 15.42 -14.74 -3.49
CA GLU A 304 16.51 -15.37 -4.29
C GLU A 304 16.40 -15.06 -5.80
N GLY A 305 15.46 -14.21 -6.21
CA GLY A 305 15.24 -13.90 -7.64
C GLY A 305 14.47 -14.98 -8.40
N LYS A 306 13.70 -15.83 -7.72
CA LYS A 306 12.89 -16.88 -8.33
C LYS A 306 11.40 -16.55 -8.25
N VAL A 307 10.75 -16.46 -9.40
CA VAL A 307 9.29 -16.27 -9.44
C VAL A 307 8.58 -17.53 -8.95
N VAL A 308 7.60 -17.32 -8.09
CA VAL A 308 6.63 -18.33 -7.65
C VAL A 308 5.24 -17.79 -7.95
N GLU A 309 4.48 -18.51 -8.76
CA GLU A 309 3.13 -18.12 -9.14
C GLU A 309 2.18 -18.09 -7.94
N PRO A 310 1.23 -17.15 -7.87
CA PRO A 310 0.26 -17.09 -6.80
C PRO A 310 -0.69 -18.28 -6.83
N VAL A 311 -0.98 -18.83 -5.66
CA VAL A 311 -2.12 -19.73 -5.47
C VAL A 311 -3.35 -18.88 -5.18
N VAL A 312 -4.15 -18.65 -6.20
CA VAL A 312 -5.35 -17.80 -6.11
C VAL A 312 -6.44 -18.52 -5.34
N LEU A 313 -6.94 -17.89 -4.27
CA LEU A 313 -8.00 -18.43 -3.41
C LEU A 313 -9.40 -17.97 -3.82
N ALA A 314 -9.50 -16.82 -4.50
CA ALA A 314 -10.75 -16.30 -5.05
C ALA A 314 -10.46 -15.36 -6.23
N LYS A 315 -11.38 -15.26 -7.18
CA LYS A 315 -11.22 -14.45 -8.40
C LYS A 315 -11.39 -12.96 -8.15
N TYR A 316 -12.28 -12.59 -7.23
CA TYR A 316 -12.64 -11.19 -6.97
C TYR A 316 -12.48 -10.88 -5.49
N GLY A 317 -11.93 -9.72 -5.22
CA GLY A 317 -11.85 -9.18 -3.90
C GLY A 317 -12.28 -7.72 -3.85
N PHE A 318 -12.89 -7.32 -2.75
CA PHE A 318 -13.27 -5.95 -2.47
C PHE A 318 -12.82 -5.56 -1.07
N MET A 319 -12.48 -4.30 -0.91
CA MET A 319 -12.00 -3.74 0.34
C MET A 319 -12.60 -2.35 0.56
N ALA A 320 -13.02 -2.08 1.79
CA ALA A 320 -13.43 -0.76 2.25
C ALA A 320 -12.50 -0.27 3.37
N MET A 321 -12.21 1.02 3.38
CA MET A 321 -11.43 1.67 4.43
C MET A 321 -12.34 2.08 5.59
N ALA A 322 -11.80 1.99 6.79
CA ALA A 322 -12.46 2.43 8.03
C ALA A 322 -11.63 3.55 8.66
N TYR A 323 -12.29 4.65 8.95
CA TYR A 323 -11.73 5.87 9.52
C TYR A 323 -12.22 6.07 10.94
N SER A 324 -11.42 6.76 11.74
CA SER A 324 -11.86 7.31 13.01
C SER A 324 -11.25 8.70 13.19
N SER A 325 -12.06 9.69 13.51
CA SER A 325 -11.61 11.06 13.79
C SER A 325 -10.77 11.17 15.07
N GLU A 326 -10.77 10.15 15.91
CA GLU A 326 -10.14 10.16 17.23
C GLU A 326 -8.78 9.45 17.25
N CYS A 327 -8.47 8.69 16.19
CA CYS A 327 -7.27 7.83 16.13
C CYS A 327 -5.93 8.57 16.09
N ASP A 328 -5.92 9.87 15.81
CA ASP A 328 -4.70 10.67 15.80
C ASP A 328 -4.23 11.05 17.22
N THR A 329 -5.13 11.07 18.18
CA THR A 329 -4.86 11.54 19.54
C THR A 329 -5.03 10.47 20.61
N ASP A 330 -5.96 9.53 20.42
CA ASP A 330 -6.35 8.57 21.42
C ASP A 330 -6.28 7.12 20.94
N ILE A 331 -6.11 6.21 21.89
CA ILE A 331 -6.19 4.78 21.66
C ILE A 331 -7.64 4.40 21.39
N GLN A 332 -7.90 3.80 20.24
CA GLN A 332 -9.22 3.32 19.83
C GLN A 332 -9.31 1.80 19.99
N TRP A 333 -10.44 1.30 20.49
CA TRP A 333 -10.70 -0.13 20.54
C TRP A 333 -11.48 -0.61 19.32
N TYR A 334 -11.29 -1.91 18.97
CA TYR A 334 -12.08 -2.57 17.93
C TYR A 334 -12.67 -3.88 18.43
N GLY A 335 -13.98 -4.04 18.25
CA GLY A 335 -14.70 -5.28 18.52
C GLY A 335 -15.18 -5.95 17.26
N TYR A 336 -14.95 -7.26 17.13
CA TYR A 336 -15.39 -8.07 16.00
C TYR A 336 -15.47 -9.55 16.41
N PRO A 337 -16.30 -10.36 15.70
CA PRO A 337 -16.33 -11.80 15.92
C PRO A 337 -14.96 -12.44 15.55
N GLU A 338 -14.41 -13.28 16.42
CA GLU A 338 -13.12 -13.95 16.20
C GLU A 338 -13.04 -14.69 14.86
N LYS A 339 -14.12 -15.35 14.45
CA LYS A 339 -14.22 -16.05 13.16
C LYS A 339 -14.04 -15.14 11.92
N LEU A 340 -14.17 -13.84 12.09
CA LEU A 340 -14.00 -12.83 11.04
C LEU A 340 -12.68 -12.07 11.15
N ALA A 341 -11.85 -12.34 12.15
CA ALA A 341 -10.61 -11.61 12.40
C ALA A 341 -9.71 -11.47 11.16
N GLN A 342 -9.63 -12.53 10.35
CA GLN A 342 -8.83 -12.51 9.11
C GLN A 342 -9.28 -11.46 8.08
N TRP A 343 -10.53 -10.99 8.13
CA TRP A 343 -11.07 -10.03 7.16
C TRP A 343 -10.86 -8.57 7.56
N TYR A 344 -10.36 -8.33 8.78
CA TYR A 344 -10.03 -6.99 9.27
C TYR A 344 -8.53 -6.81 9.30
N LYS A 345 -8.03 -5.86 8.52
CA LYS A 345 -6.62 -5.53 8.41
C LYS A 345 -6.37 -4.23 9.14
N PHE A 346 -5.64 -4.32 10.22
CA PHE A 346 -5.30 -3.16 11.04
C PHE A 346 -3.89 -2.68 10.71
N SER A 347 -3.70 -1.37 10.76
CA SER A 347 -2.39 -0.73 10.83
C SER A 347 -2.19 -0.17 12.24
N PHE A 348 -0.95 -0.06 12.66
CA PHE A 348 -0.57 0.57 13.93
C PHE A 348 -1.42 0.10 15.13
N SER A 349 -1.55 -1.18 15.32
CA SER A 349 -2.41 -1.73 16.37
C SER A 349 -1.71 -2.75 17.27
N ALA A 350 -2.30 -3.01 18.43
CA ALA A 350 -1.87 -3.99 19.41
C ALA A 350 -3.06 -4.76 19.98
N MET A 351 -2.79 -5.91 20.62
CA MET A 351 -3.76 -6.69 21.39
C MET A 351 -3.46 -6.50 22.86
N ILE A 352 -4.42 -6.01 23.63
CA ILE A 352 -4.32 -5.83 25.07
C ILE A 352 -5.42 -6.64 25.73
N ASP A 353 -5.06 -7.60 26.56
CA ASP A 353 -6.03 -8.49 27.23
C ASP A 353 -7.03 -9.16 26.26
N GLY A 354 -6.55 -9.53 25.06
CA GLY A 354 -7.37 -10.16 24.04
C GLY A 354 -8.27 -9.20 23.22
N GLN A 355 -8.17 -7.90 23.47
CA GLN A 355 -8.90 -6.86 22.77
C GLN A 355 -7.99 -6.07 21.83
N ARG A 356 -8.42 -5.81 20.59
CA ARG A 356 -7.69 -5.01 19.61
C ARG A 356 -7.82 -3.51 19.90
N TYR A 357 -6.68 -2.82 19.82
CA TYR A 357 -6.61 -1.37 19.93
C TYR A 357 -5.74 -0.80 18.81
N SER A 358 -6.17 0.30 18.20
CA SER A 358 -5.28 1.12 17.39
C SER A 358 -4.46 2.03 18.29
N LEU A 359 -3.25 2.29 17.87
CA LEU A 359 -2.31 3.16 18.57
C LEU A 359 -2.28 4.52 17.87
N PRO A 360 -2.26 5.65 18.61
CA PRO A 360 -2.31 6.96 18.02
C PRO A 360 -1.14 7.20 17.06
N GLN A 361 -1.45 7.68 15.86
CA GLN A 361 -0.48 8.05 14.85
C GLN A 361 -0.53 9.57 14.65
N ARG A 362 0.57 10.25 14.95
CA ARG A 362 0.68 11.70 14.75
C ARG A 362 1.08 12.07 13.31
N CYS A 363 0.86 11.19 12.36
CA CYS A 363 1.26 11.36 10.98
C CYS A 363 0.13 11.73 10.01
N GLY A 364 -1.06 12.07 10.54
CA GLY A 364 -2.18 12.46 9.68
C GLY A 364 -2.78 11.32 8.85
N MET A 365 -2.62 10.07 9.28
CA MET A 365 -3.28 8.91 8.65
C MET A 365 -4.55 8.55 9.43
N PRO A 366 -5.73 9.07 9.07
CA PRO A 366 -6.97 8.86 9.83
C PRO A 366 -7.57 7.46 9.61
N PHE A 367 -7.08 6.69 8.64
CA PHE A 367 -7.53 5.32 8.42
C PHE A 367 -6.74 4.34 9.28
N GLN A 368 -7.46 3.42 9.90
CA GLN A 368 -6.88 2.51 10.90
C GLN A 368 -7.13 1.05 10.58
N ALA A 369 -8.15 0.78 9.79
CA ALA A 369 -8.53 -0.56 9.44
C ALA A 369 -9.04 -0.63 8.00
N TYR A 370 -8.88 -1.81 7.43
CA TYR A 370 -9.44 -2.17 6.14
C TYR A 370 -10.30 -3.40 6.34
N ILE A 371 -11.49 -3.38 5.80
CA ILE A 371 -12.39 -4.54 5.78
C ILE A 371 -12.26 -5.17 4.40
N THR A 372 -12.00 -6.48 4.36
CA THR A 372 -11.81 -7.23 3.11
C THR A 372 -12.85 -8.33 2.96
N ALA A 373 -13.15 -8.68 1.73
CA ALA A 373 -13.92 -9.88 1.38
C ALA A 373 -13.55 -10.36 -0.01
N MET A 374 -13.68 -11.64 -0.26
CA MET A 374 -13.40 -12.26 -1.53
C MET A 374 -14.38 -13.40 -1.87
N ASP A 375 -14.59 -13.62 -3.17
CA ASP A 375 -15.38 -14.73 -3.71
C ASP A 375 -15.05 -14.95 -5.19
N ASP A 376 -15.46 -16.07 -5.75
CA ASP A 376 -15.43 -16.32 -7.20
C ASP A 376 -16.56 -15.59 -7.95
N ASP A 377 -17.59 -15.15 -7.24
CA ASP A 377 -18.66 -14.28 -7.73
C ASP A 377 -18.52 -12.87 -7.15
N PRO A 378 -18.41 -11.82 -8.00
CA PRO A 378 -18.21 -10.46 -7.51
C PRO A 378 -19.38 -9.93 -6.67
N THR A 379 -20.62 -10.42 -6.90
CA THR A 379 -21.78 -10.02 -6.10
C THR A 379 -21.70 -10.61 -4.70
N GLU A 380 -21.30 -11.88 -4.58
CA GLU A 380 -21.12 -12.52 -3.28
C GLU A 380 -19.95 -11.90 -2.49
N ALA A 381 -18.84 -11.54 -3.17
CA ALA A 381 -17.74 -10.81 -2.53
C ALA A 381 -18.23 -9.47 -1.93
N ILE A 382 -19.03 -8.70 -2.69
CA ILE A 382 -19.63 -7.44 -2.21
C ILE A 382 -20.56 -7.67 -1.00
N LYS A 383 -21.44 -8.69 -1.05
CA LYS A 383 -22.31 -9.02 0.09
C LYS A 383 -21.52 -9.36 1.35
N LYS A 384 -20.48 -10.20 1.19
CA LYS A 384 -19.58 -10.55 2.30
C LYS A 384 -18.90 -9.31 2.89
N LEU A 385 -18.42 -8.38 2.05
CA LEU A 385 -17.81 -7.15 2.53
C LEU A 385 -18.76 -6.32 3.39
N VAL A 386 -20.00 -6.14 2.92
CA VAL A 386 -21.04 -5.43 3.67
C VAL A 386 -21.35 -6.14 5.00
N ASP A 387 -21.46 -7.47 4.98
CA ASP A 387 -21.70 -8.25 6.19
C ASP A 387 -20.55 -8.17 7.20
N HIS A 388 -19.29 -8.20 6.73
CA HIS A 388 -18.12 -7.99 7.57
C HIS A 388 -18.11 -6.57 8.17
N SER A 389 -18.39 -5.56 7.34
CA SER A 389 -18.37 -4.16 7.77
C SER A 389 -19.38 -3.88 8.90
N ARG A 390 -20.56 -4.50 8.86
CA ARG A 390 -21.59 -4.37 9.91
C ARG A 390 -21.19 -4.98 11.25
N GLN A 391 -20.24 -5.91 11.25
CA GLN A 391 -19.80 -6.61 12.45
C GLN A 391 -18.55 -5.99 13.09
N LEU A 392 -17.87 -5.09 12.42
CA LEU A 392 -16.78 -4.29 13.02
C LEU A 392 -17.37 -3.16 13.88
N LYS A 393 -16.88 -3.03 15.09
CA LYS A 393 -17.26 -2.00 16.06
C LYS A 393 -16.05 -1.22 16.49
N GLY A 394 -16.22 0.04 16.79
CA GLY A 394 -15.23 0.96 17.32
C GLY A 394 -15.86 2.33 17.56
N ASP A 395 -15.25 3.15 18.44
CA ASP A 395 -15.74 4.49 18.69
C ASP A 395 -15.42 5.42 17.52
N GLY A 396 -16.38 6.25 17.11
CA GLY A 396 -16.20 7.18 15.98
C GLY A 396 -15.88 6.53 14.64
N LEU A 397 -16.14 5.23 14.48
CA LEU A 397 -15.80 4.47 13.28
C LEU A 397 -16.70 4.81 12.10
N ASP A 398 -16.10 5.25 11.01
CA ASP A 398 -16.74 5.54 9.72
C ASP A 398 -16.20 4.60 8.65
N ILE A 399 -17.05 3.68 8.17
CA ILE A 399 -16.68 2.69 7.16
C ILE A 399 -17.18 3.13 5.79
N ARG A 400 -16.27 3.30 4.86
CA ARG A 400 -16.49 3.89 3.53
C ARG A 400 -17.13 2.90 2.55
N LEU A 401 -18.34 2.40 2.85
CA LEU A 401 -19.04 1.44 1.98
C LEU A 401 -19.48 2.01 0.62
N GLU A 402 -19.54 3.34 0.47
CA GLU A 402 -19.73 3.98 -0.83
C GLU A 402 -18.67 3.59 -1.86
N CYS A 403 -17.50 3.13 -1.43
CA CYS A 403 -16.46 2.59 -2.31
C CYS A 403 -17.01 1.52 -3.26
N LEU A 404 -17.97 0.70 -2.83
CA LEU A 404 -18.56 -0.37 -3.65
C LEU A 404 -19.35 0.17 -4.84
N LEU A 405 -20.09 1.27 -4.67
CA LEU A 405 -20.79 1.94 -5.75
C LEU A 405 -19.80 2.55 -6.75
N HIS A 406 -18.75 3.18 -6.23
CA HIS A 406 -17.68 3.76 -7.05
C HIS A 406 -16.93 2.66 -7.82
N ALA A 407 -16.57 1.55 -7.17
CA ALA A 407 -15.90 0.42 -7.79
C ALA A 407 -16.70 -0.14 -8.97
N VAL A 408 -17.96 -0.48 -8.75
CA VAL A 408 -18.81 -1.05 -9.82
C VAL A 408 -19.02 -0.06 -10.97
N LYS A 409 -19.16 1.24 -10.66
CA LYS A 409 -19.25 2.30 -11.68
C LYS A 409 -17.98 2.37 -12.52
N GLN A 410 -16.80 2.39 -11.85
CA GLN A 410 -15.49 2.48 -12.49
C GLN A 410 -15.18 1.24 -13.34
N ILE A 411 -15.40 0.03 -12.81
CA ILE A 411 -15.18 -1.22 -13.54
C ILE A 411 -16.09 -1.31 -14.78
N ARG A 412 -17.36 -0.91 -14.66
CA ARG A 412 -18.28 -0.86 -15.82
C ARG A 412 -17.87 0.16 -16.87
N HIS A 413 -17.33 1.31 -16.45
CA HIS A 413 -16.77 2.29 -17.35
C HIS A 413 -15.54 1.76 -18.07
N ALA A 414 -14.61 1.17 -17.32
CA ALA A 414 -13.41 0.54 -17.83
C ALA A 414 -13.72 -0.58 -18.85
N SER A 415 -14.76 -1.38 -18.59
CA SER A 415 -15.18 -2.45 -19.51
C SER A 415 -15.64 -1.91 -20.87
N ARG A 416 -16.23 -0.69 -20.90
CA ARG A 416 -16.61 -0.02 -22.17
C ARG A 416 -15.39 0.47 -22.96
N LEU A 417 -14.29 0.73 -22.26
CA LEU A 417 -13.01 1.09 -22.87
C LEU A 417 -12.17 -0.15 -23.25
N GLY A 418 -12.68 -1.36 -22.98
CA GLY A 418 -12.03 -2.62 -23.34
C GLY A 418 -11.25 -3.29 -22.21
N PHE A 419 -11.19 -2.71 -21.01
CA PHE A 419 -10.50 -3.29 -19.86
C PHE A 419 -11.44 -4.23 -19.11
N LYS A 420 -11.11 -5.53 -19.09
CA LYS A 420 -11.95 -6.56 -18.46
C LYS A 420 -11.49 -6.84 -17.04
N PHE A 421 -12.40 -6.71 -16.10
CA PHE A 421 -12.19 -7.12 -14.70
C PHE A 421 -12.69 -8.56 -14.49
N GLY A 422 -11.90 -9.52 -14.96
CA GLY A 422 -12.29 -10.95 -14.97
C GLY A 422 -13.48 -11.28 -15.87
N ASP A 423 -14.01 -12.50 -15.73
CA ASP A 423 -15.12 -13.04 -16.54
C ASP A 423 -16.48 -12.99 -15.80
N GLY A 424 -16.51 -12.64 -14.52
CA GLY A 424 -17.72 -12.62 -13.69
C GLY A 424 -18.68 -11.50 -14.06
N LYS A 425 -19.97 -11.79 -13.90
CA LYS A 425 -21.00 -10.78 -14.11
C LYS A 425 -21.09 -9.83 -12.92
N LEU A 426 -20.66 -8.58 -13.11
CA LEU A 426 -20.80 -7.56 -12.09
C LEU A 426 -22.28 -7.21 -11.82
N PRO A 427 -22.65 -6.98 -10.54
CA PRO A 427 -23.97 -6.50 -10.16
C PRO A 427 -24.26 -5.12 -10.78
N THR A 428 -25.53 -4.74 -10.88
CA THR A 428 -25.88 -3.37 -11.27
C THR A 428 -25.60 -2.39 -10.12
N ILE A 429 -25.54 -1.11 -10.41
CA ILE A 429 -25.38 -0.06 -9.38
C ILE A 429 -26.56 -0.11 -8.41
N GLU A 430 -27.77 -0.35 -8.92
CA GLU A 430 -28.99 -0.49 -8.11
C GLU A 430 -28.93 -1.73 -7.19
N ASP A 431 -28.38 -2.84 -7.67
CA ASP A 431 -28.20 -4.04 -6.84
C ASP A 431 -27.19 -3.77 -5.71
N VAL A 432 -26.08 -3.11 -6.01
CA VAL A 432 -25.08 -2.73 -4.98
C VAL A 432 -25.69 -1.75 -3.98
N ALA A 433 -26.44 -0.76 -4.43
CA ALA A 433 -27.13 0.18 -3.54
C ALA A 433 -28.06 -0.54 -2.57
N LYS A 434 -28.85 -1.52 -3.07
CA LYS A 434 -29.72 -2.36 -2.21
C LYS A 434 -28.90 -3.19 -1.20
N ILE A 435 -27.77 -3.78 -1.61
CA ILE A 435 -26.91 -4.58 -0.72
C ILE A 435 -26.34 -3.69 0.41
N VAL A 436 -25.87 -2.50 0.07
CA VAL A 436 -25.27 -1.55 1.04
C VAL A 436 -26.30 -1.02 2.03
N THR A 437 -27.54 -0.81 1.59
CA THR A 437 -28.62 -0.21 2.42
C THR A 437 -29.52 -1.23 3.13
N ALA A 438 -29.50 -2.52 2.72
CA ALA A 438 -30.25 -3.59 3.37
C ALA A 438 -29.72 -3.98 4.74
#